data_0bef4357085fd78c069b8ee8a6778dc4
#
_entry.id   0bef4357085fd78c069b8ee8a6778dc4
#
_cell.length_a   1.000
_cell.length_b   1.000
_cell.length_c   1.000
_cell.angle_alpha   90.00
_cell.angle_beta   90.00
_cell.angle_gamma   90.00
#
_symmetry.space_group_name_H-M   'P 1'
#
loop_
_entity.id
_entity.type
_entity.pdbx_description
1 polymer ?
#
loop_
_entity_poly.entity_id
_entity_poly.type
_entity_poly.pdbx_seq_one_letter_code
_entity_poly.pdbx_strand_id
1 'polypeptide(L)'
;MDPAIRAVMEAARRLDLPTPVITWDNDSRHSNGSLHYDNQALDFRGNNISVAQGQAFQAEVSRILGTGYDVIFETFRNGSNNHLHVEFDSN
;
A
#
# COMPACT_ATOMS: atom_id res chain seq x y z
N MET A 1 -4.53 5.45 -8.45
CA MET A 1 -3.44 5.15 -7.54
C MET A 1 -2.20 4.60 -8.23
N ASP A 2 -1.99 5.02 -9.48
CA ASP A 2 -0.80 4.53 -10.19
C ASP A 2 0.51 4.82 -9.48
N PRO A 3 0.70 6.01 -8.89
CA PRO A 3 1.97 6.25 -8.19
C PRO A 3 2.19 5.29 -7.04
N ALA A 4 1.13 4.92 -6.33
CA ALA A 4 1.27 3.98 -5.22
C ALA A 4 1.63 2.60 -5.73
N ILE A 5 1.00 2.17 -6.81
CA ILE A 5 1.29 0.85 -7.38
C ILE A 5 2.75 0.80 -7.82
N ARG A 6 3.22 1.84 -8.51
CA ARG A 6 4.61 1.87 -8.95
C ARG A 6 5.58 1.88 -7.80
N ALA A 7 5.26 2.64 -6.74
CA ALA A 7 6.13 2.70 -5.59
C ALA A 7 6.22 1.36 -4.89
N VAL A 8 5.10 0.66 -4.78
CA VAL A 8 5.07 -0.64 -4.14
C VAL A 8 5.87 -1.65 -4.96
N MET A 9 5.71 -1.63 -6.27
CA MET A 9 6.46 -2.54 -7.14
C MET A 9 7.96 -2.25 -7.06
N GLU A 10 8.32 -0.99 -7.06
CA GLU A 10 9.73 -0.61 -6.98
C GLU A 10 10.34 -1.01 -5.64
N ALA A 11 9.61 -0.79 -4.56
CA ALA A 11 10.10 -1.14 -3.24
C ALA A 11 10.31 -2.65 -3.12
N ALA A 12 9.37 -3.43 -3.63
CA ALA A 12 9.48 -4.88 -3.59
C ALA A 12 10.69 -5.35 -4.37
N ARG A 13 10.92 -4.73 -5.53
CA ARG A 13 12.08 -5.08 -6.35
C ARG A 13 13.38 -4.76 -5.62
N ARG A 14 13.45 -3.60 -4.99
CA ARG A 14 14.66 -3.18 -4.28
C ARG A 14 14.96 -4.07 -3.09
N LEU A 15 13.93 -4.53 -2.43
CA LEU A 15 14.07 -5.34 -1.22
C LEU A 15 14.06 -6.83 -1.53
N ASP A 16 13.95 -7.18 -2.80
CA ASP A 16 13.94 -8.59 -3.22
C ASP A 16 12.78 -9.35 -2.59
N LEU A 17 11.62 -8.73 -2.59
CA LEU A 17 10.41 -9.31 -2.06
C LEU A 17 9.58 -9.92 -3.19
N PRO A 18 8.63 -10.80 -2.86
CA PRO A 18 7.73 -11.33 -3.87
C PRO A 18 6.97 -10.21 -4.57
N THR A 19 6.55 -10.46 -5.79
CA THR A 19 5.77 -9.48 -6.54
C THR A 19 4.50 -9.13 -5.78
N PRO A 20 4.24 -7.85 -5.55
CA PRO A 20 3.05 -7.45 -4.80
C PRO A 20 1.78 -7.81 -5.54
N VAL A 21 0.76 -8.18 -4.77
CA VAL A 21 -0.55 -8.52 -5.30
C VAL A 21 -1.59 -7.68 -4.57
N ILE A 22 -2.40 -6.97 -5.32
CA ILE A 22 -3.47 -6.16 -4.72
C ILE A 22 -4.55 -7.11 -4.24
N THR A 23 -4.88 -7.01 -2.95
CA THR A 23 -5.91 -7.84 -2.36
C THR A 23 -7.18 -7.07 -2.08
N TRP A 24 -7.10 -5.74 -2.05
CA TRP A 24 -8.28 -4.91 -1.80
C TRP A 24 -8.02 -3.53 -2.38
N ASP A 25 -9.06 -2.96 -2.95
CA ASP A 25 -8.95 -1.70 -3.66
C ASP A 25 -10.16 -0.87 -3.34
N ASN A 26 -9.94 0.26 -2.72
CA ASN A 26 -10.99 1.23 -2.54
C ASN A 26 -10.74 2.40 -3.46
N ASP A 27 -10.88 2.14 -4.72
CA ASP A 27 -10.76 3.18 -5.70
C ASP A 27 -12.15 3.72 -5.94
N SER A 28 -12.70 4.35 -4.96
CA SER A 28 -14.04 4.78 -5.07
C SER A 28 -14.10 5.94 -6.02
N ARG A 29 -14.31 5.65 -7.21
CA ARG A 29 -14.66 6.64 -8.14
C ARG A 29 -16.07 7.00 -7.90
N HIS A 30 -16.25 8.07 -7.29
CA HIS A 30 -17.56 8.59 -7.21
C HIS A 30 -17.83 9.22 -8.52
N SER A 31 -18.61 8.59 -9.21
CA SER A 31 -18.96 9.01 -10.50
C SER A 31 -19.68 10.31 -10.55
N ASN A 32 -19.92 10.96 -9.55
CA ASN A 32 -20.85 12.08 -9.60
C ASN A 32 -20.23 13.39 -9.87
N GLY A 33 -19.16 13.41 -10.59
CA GLY A 33 -18.51 14.66 -10.84
C GLY A 33 -17.97 15.27 -9.57
N SER A 34 -17.86 14.52 -8.54
CA SER A 34 -17.30 15.02 -7.33
C SER A 34 -15.85 15.33 -7.57
N LEU A 35 -15.45 16.52 -7.27
CA LEU A 35 -14.09 16.92 -7.38
C LEU A 35 -13.32 16.55 -6.15
N HIS A 36 -13.97 16.01 -5.17
CA HIS A 36 -13.31 15.60 -3.98
C HIS A 36 -12.99 14.14 -4.10
N TYR A 37 -11.72 13.87 -4.23
CA TYR A 37 -11.31 12.51 -4.24
C TYR A 37 -11.14 12.13 -2.83
N ASP A 38 -12.06 11.38 -2.36
CA ASP A 38 -11.89 10.83 -1.06
C ASP A 38 -10.68 9.94 -1.07
N ASN A 39 -10.26 9.53 0.07
CA ASN A 39 -9.09 8.72 0.21
C ASN A 39 -9.17 7.50 -0.66
N GLN A 40 -8.19 7.32 -1.50
CA GLN A 40 -8.03 6.10 -2.27
C GLN A 40 -7.07 5.22 -1.51
N ALA A 41 -7.39 3.96 -1.41
CA ALA A 41 -6.58 3.04 -0.63
C ALA A 41 -6.42 1.73 -1.36
N LEU A 42 -5.28 1.10 -1.16
CA LEU A 42 -4.97 -0.20 -1.71
C LEU A 42 -4.35 -1.06 -0.63
N ASP A 43 -4.69 -2.33 -0.63
CA ASP A 43 -4.01 -3.30 0.21
C ASP A 43 -3.27 -4.27 -0.67
N PHE A 44 -2.05 -4.57 -0.28
CA PHE A 44 -1.22 -5.53 -0.98
C PHE A 44 -0.95 -6.70 -0.05
N ARG A 45 -0.94 -7.90 -0.61
CA ARG A 45 -0.70 -9.09 0.18
C ARG A 45 0.59 -8.97 0.97
N GLY A 46 0.55 -9.34 2.23
CA GLY A 46 1.72 -9.31 3.10
C GLY A 46 1.90 -10.55 3.94
N ASN A 47 1.04 -11.57 3.73
CA ASN A 47 1.13 -12.78 4.53
C ASN A 47 2.20 -13.73 4.02
N ASN A 48 2.89 -13.39 2.96
CA ASN A 48 3.95 -14.20 2.38
C ASN A 48 5.34 -13.63 2.68
N ILE A 49 5.42 -12.64 3.56
CA ILE A 49 6.70 -12.08 3.99
C ILE A 49 6.69 -11.96 5.50
N SER A 50 7.87 -11.84 6.08
CA SER A 50 7.98 -11.69 7.52
C SER A 50 7.56 -10.29 7.95
N VAL A 51 7.30 -10.12 9.23
CA VAL A 51 6.97 -8.80 9.76
C VAL A 51 8.13 -7.84 9.56
N ALA A 52 9.36 -8.32 9.75
CA ALA A 52 10.54 -7.46 9.52
C ALA A 52 10.62 -7.02 8.07
N GLN A 53 10.34 -7.92 7.14
CA GLN A 53 10.29 -7.57 5.71
C GLN A 53 9.15 -6.59 5.45
N GLY A 54 8.01 -6.79 6.10
CA GLY A 54 6.88 -5.89 5.95
C GLY A 54 7.19 -4.48 6.43
N GLN A 55 7.91 -4.38 7.53
CA GLN A 55 8.30 -3.07 8.05
C GLN A 55 9.29 -2.37 7.13
N ALA A 56 10.23 -3.11 6.57
CA ALA A 56 11.14 -2.55 5.59
C ALA A 56 10.39 -2.12 4.33
N PHE A 57 9.42 -2.91 3.93
CA PHE A 57 8.57 -2.62 2.78
C PHE A 57 7.82 -1.31 3.01
N GLN A 58 7.20 -1.18 4.17
CA GLN A 58 6.49 0.02 4.56
C GLN A 58 7.41 1.25 4.48
N ALA A 59 8.60 1.14 5.06
CA ALA A 59 9.52 2.27 5.09
C ALA A 59 9.96 2.67 3.69
N GLU A 60 10.21 1.70 2.83
CA GLU A 60 10.68 2.00 1.49
C GLU A 60 9.59 2.61 0.64
N VAL A 61 8.37 2.09 0.71
CA VAL A 61 7.25 2.65 -0.03
C VAL A 61 6.97 4.07 0.44
N SER A 62 6.99 4.28 1.74
CA SER A 62 6.76 5.60 2.30
C SER A 62 7.82 6.59 1.83
N ARG A 63 9.07 6.15 1.76
CA ARG A 63 10.17 6.99 1.29
C ARG A 63 9.96 7.39 -0.18
N ILE A 64 9.53 6.45 -1.00
CA ILE A 64 9.35 6.72 -2.43
C ILE A 64 8.16 7.66 -2.64
N LEU A 65 7.07 7.43 -1.93
CA LEU A 65 5.86 8.23 -2.13
C LEU A 65 5.93 9.60 -1.48
N GLY A 66 6.61 9.70 -0.36
CA GLY A 66 6.71 10.98 0.35
C GLY A 66 5.44 11.34 1.08
N THR A 67 5.28 12.63 1.37
CA THR A 67 4.10 13.11 2.09
C THR A 67 2.87 12.98 1.21
N GLY A 68 1.73 12.92 1.83
CA GLY A 68 0.48 12.77 1.10
C GLY A 68 -0.01 11.35 1.01
N TYR A 69 0.80 10.40 1.48
CA TYR A 69 0.40 9.00 1.49
C TYR A 69 0.66 8.42 2.87
N ASP A 70 -0.26 7.63 3.34
CA ASP A 70 -0.09 6.87 4.57
C ASP A 70 0.20 5.44 4.17
N VAL A 71 1.29 4.90 4.68
CA VAL A 71 1.74 3.56 4.34
C VAL A 71 1.96 2.80 5.63
N ILE A 72 1.24 1.70 5.80
CA ILE A 72 1.32 0.91 7.02
C ILE A 72 1.32 -0.56 6.65
N PHE A 73 2.25 -1.32 7.24
CA PHE A 73 2.20 -2.76 7.14
C PHE A 73 1.39 -3.25 8.33
N GLU A 74 0.16 -3.65 8.07
CA GLU A 74 -0.76 -4.05 9.13
C GLU A 74 -0.61 -5.52 9.42
N THR A 75 -0.51 -5.83 10.71
CA THR A 75 -0.31 -7.21 11.14
C THR A 75 -1.51 -7.65 11.95
N PHE A 76 -1.80 -8.94 11.87
CA PHE A 76 -2.94 -9.52 12.54
C PHE A 76 -2.47 -10.74 13.31
N ARG A 77 -3.30 -11.16 14.23
CA ARG A 77 -2.92 -12.15 15.22
C ARG A 77 -2.34 -13.43 14.58
N ASN A 78 -2.97 -13.94 13.55
CA ASN A 78 -2.50 -15.17 12.93
C ASN A 78 -1.63 -14.94 11.70
N GLY A 79 -1.39 -13.71 11.34
CA GLY A 79 -0.54 -13.38 10.21
C GLY A 79 -1.13 -13.64 8.84
N SER A 80 -2.25 -14.33 8.75
CA SER A 80 -2.79 -14.71 7.45
C SER A 80 -3.40 -13.52 6.71
N ASN A 81 -3.73 -12.47 7.44
CA ASN A 81 -4.33 -11.27 6.84
C ASN A 81 -3.37 -10.09 6.82
N ASN A 82 -2.09 -10.33 7.12
CA ASN A 82 -1.13 -9.23 7.06
C ASN A 82 -1.11 -8.64 5.67
N HIS A 83 -1.05 -7.32 5.60
CA HIS A 83 -1.02 -6.66 4.31
C HIS A 83 -0.37 -5.29 4.44
N LEU A 84 0.08 -4.78 3.31
CA LEU A 84 0.58 -3.42 3.22
C LEU A 84 -0.56 -2.53 2.78
N HIS A 85 -0.92 -1.58 3.60
CA HIS A 85 -1.99 -0.64 3.32
C HIS A 85 -1.38 0.68 2.87
N VAL A 86 -1.79 1.15 1.70
CA VAL A 86 -1.33 2.41 1.15
C VAL A 86 -2.54 3.27 0.88
N GLU A 87 -2.57 4.43 1.47
CA GLU A 87 -3.71 5.32 1.36
C GLU A 87 -3.25 6.70 0.92
N PHE A 88 -3.91 7.25 -0.06
CA PHE A 88 -3.65 8.62 -0.50
C PHE A 88 -4.45 9.57 0.38
N ASP A 89 -3.77 10.46 1.04
CA ASP A 89 -4.40 11.46 1.89
C ASP A 89 -4.33 12.77 1.15
N SER A 90 -5.44 13.22 0.66
CA SER A 90 -5.49 14.40 -0.18
C SER A 90 -5.52 15.71 0.60
N ASN A 91 -5.48 15.65 1.88
CA ASN A 91 -5.48 16.87 2.66
C ASN A 91 -4.19 17.62 2.59
#